data_26f96b3edd64bb65f222fdefaacd0aee
#
_entry.id   26f96b3edd64bb65f222fdefaacd0aee
#
_cell.length_a   1.000
_cell.length_b   1.000
_cell.length_c   1.000
_cell.angle_alpha   90.00
_cell.angle_beta   90.00
_cell.angle_gamma   90.00
#
_symmetry.space_group_name_H-M   'P 1'
#
loop_
_entity.id
_entity.type
_entity.pdbx_description
1 polymer ?
#
loop_
_entity_poly.entity_id
_entity_poly.type
_entity_poly.pdbx_seq_one_letter_code
_entity_poly.pdbx_strand_id
1 'polypeptide(L)'
;MNPIDEYILKQDETVQPRLNAVRDAIRAAIPDAVEKISYQMPTYWKGRNIIHFAAFRNHIGLYPGGEAPAVFADRLKGHQTGKGTIHFPTDKEIPLELIAEIAVWCYGRYAK
;
A
#
# COMPACT_ATOMS: atom_id res chain seq x y z
N MET A 1 -20.57 5.03 -2.05
CA MET A 1 -19.15 5.36 -1.75
C MET A 1 -18.35 4.08 -1.65
N ASN A 2 -17.16 4.09 -2.25
CA ASN A 2 -16.26 2.93 -2.22
C ASN A 2 -15.77 2.70 -0.79
N PRO A 3 -15.63 1.45 -0.32
CA PRO A 3 -15.14 1.19 1.04
C PRO A 3 -13.77 1.80 1.35
N ILE A 4 -12.90 1.97 0.34
CA ILE A 4 -11.61 2.63 0.54
C ILE A 4 -11.82 4.12 0.82
N ASP A 5 -12.77 4.76 0.14
CA ASP A 5 -13.12 6.16 0.43
C ASP A 5 -13.56 6.32 1.88
N GLU A 6 -14.41 5.41 2.34
CA GLU A 6 -14.88 5.44 3.73
C GLU A 6 -13.74 5.24 4.72
N TYR A 7 -12.84 4.31 4.43
CA TYR A 7 -11.67 4.07 5.27
C TYR A 7 -10.83 5.34 5.42
N ILE A 8 -10.54 6.01 4.31
CA ILE A 8 -9.69 7.21 4.32
C ILE A 8 -10.38 8.35 5.09
N LEU A 9 -11.68 8.54 4.89
CA LEU A 9 -12.42 9.59 5.57
C LEU A 9 -12.45 9.42 7.10
N LYS A 10 -12.26 8.22 7.60
CA LYS A 10 -12.21 7.96 9.04
C LYS A 10 -10.83 8.26 9.65
N GLN A 11 -9.83 8.52 8.82
CA GLN A 11 -8.50 8.80 9.31
C GLN A 11 -8.33 10.29 9.62
N ASP A 12 -7.27 10.62 10.35
CA ASP A 12 -6.92 12.00 10.66
C ASP A 12 -6.80 12.80 9.36
N GLU A 13 -7.35 14.02 9.34
CA GLU A 13 -7.34 14.86 8.16
C GLU A 13 -5.93 15.14 7.65
N THR A 14 -4.94 15.17 8.54
CA THR A 14 -3.56 15.44 8.13
C THR A 14 -2.94 14.31 7.33
N VAL A 15 -3.43 13.08 7.49
CA VAL A 15 -2.90 11.92 6.76
C VAL A 15 -3.72 11.59 5.52
N GLN A 16 -4.93 12.09 5.41
CA GLN A 16 -5.81 11.76 4.28
C GLN A 16 -5.19 12.05 2.91
N PRO A 17 -4.54 13.21 2.66
CA PRO A 17 -3.92 13.45 1.36
C PRO A 17 -2.84 12.43 1.01
N ARG A 18 -2.07 11.98 2.00
CA ARG A 18 -1.04 10.96 1.79
C ARG A 18 -1.64 9.60 1.46
N LEU A 19 -2.72 9.26 2.15
CA LEU A 19 -3.45 8.01 1.87
C LEU A 19 -4.05 8.02 0.48
N ASN A 20 -4.63 9.14 0.07
CA ASN A 20 -5.16 9.28 -1.29
C ASN A 20 -4.06 9.16 -2.33
N ALA A 21 -2.88 9.73 -2.07
CA ALA A 21 -1.75 9.63 -2.99
C ALA A 21 -1.28 8.18 -3.14
N VAL A 22 -1.18 7.44 -2.03
CA VAL A 22 -0.82 6.01 -2.06
C VAL A 22 -1.86 5.22 -2.84
N ARG A 23 -3.14 5.45 -2.55
CA ARG A 23 -4.25 4.82 -3.26
C ARG A 23 -4.16 5.06 -4.76
N ASP A 24 -3.99 6.31 -5.16
CA ASP A 24 -3.93 6.67 -6.58
C ASP A 24 -2.74 6.03 -7.28
N ALA A 25 -1.59 5.97 -6.62
CA ALA A 25 -0.40 5.33 -7.16
C ALA A 25 -0.63 3.84 -7.42
N ILE A 26 -1.25 3.15 -6.47
CA ILE A 26 -1.54 1.72 -6.62
C ILE A 26 -2.59 1.49 -7.70
N ARG A 27 -3.66 2.27 -7.72
CA ARG A 27 -4.72 2.13 -8.73
C ARG A 27 -4.18 2.34 -10.15
N ALA A 28 -3.31 3.32 -10.32
CA ALA A 28 -2.71 3.58 -11.62
C ALA A 28 -1.78 2.46 -12.05
N ALA A 29 -1.09 1.85 -11.09
CA ALA A 29 -0.12 0.78 -11.37
C ALA A 29 -0.80 -0.55 -11.71
N ILE A 30 -1.92 -0.87 -11.05
CA ILE A 30 -2.63 -2.14 -11.23
C ILE A 30 -4.12 -1.90 -11.42
N PRO A 31 -4.51 -1.28 -12.55
CA PRO A 31 -5.90 -0.82 -12.75
C PRO A 31 -6.94 -1.94 -12.79
N ASP A 32 -6.52 -3.18 -13.06
CA ASP A 32 -7.45 -4.32 -13.11
C ASP A 32 -7.75 -4.90 -11.73
N ALA A 33 -7.04 -4.46 -10.68
CA ALA A 33 -7.30 -4.95 -9.34
C ALA A 33 -8.54 -4.28 -8.75
N VAL A 34 -9.32 -5.04 -7.99
CA VAL A 34 -10.53 -4.55 -7.33
C VAL A 34 -10.17 -4.01 -5.95
N GLU A 35 -10.65 -2.82 -5.64
CA GLU A 35 -10.48 -2.24 -4.30
C GLU A 35 -11.51 -2.84 -3.34
N LYS A 36 -11.06 -3.27 -2.19
CA LYS A 36 -11.94 -3.81 -1.14
C LYS A 36 -11.31 -3.62 0.23
N ILE A 37 -12.03 -3.97 1.28
CA ILE A 37 -11.48 -4.04 2.64
C ILE A 37 -11.26 -5.50 3.00
N SER A 38 -10.07 -5.82 3.47
CA SER A 38 -9.71 -7.15 3.97
C SER A 38 -8.78 -6.96 5.17
N TYR A 39 -8.95 -7.72 6.22
CA TYR A 39 -8.20 -7.54 7.46
C TYR A 39 -8.29 -6.10 8.00
N GLN A 40 -9.44 -5.45 7.76
CA GLN A 40 -9.70 -4.07 8.16
C GLN A 40 -8.81 -3.04 7.46
N MET A 41 -8.24 -3.40 6.31
CA MET A 41 -7.33 -2.55 5.53
C MET A 41 -7.79 -2.39 4.10
N PRO A 42 -7.51 -1.24 3.47
CA PRO A 42 -7.59 -1.14 2.01
C PRO A 42 -6.78 -2.25 1.35
N THR A 43 -7.41 -2.94 0.42
CA THR A 43 -6.86 -4.14 -0.20
C THR A 43 -7.12 -4.08 -1.70
N TYR A 44 -6.18 -4.57 -2.47
CA TYR A 44 -6.31 -4.73 -3.92
C TYR A 44 -6.35 -6.21 -4.24
N TRP A 45 -7.38 -6.61 -4.98
CA TRP A 45 -7.71 -8.02 -5.20
C TRP A 45 -7.82 -8.32 -6.69
N LYS A 46 -7.23 -9.44 -7.11
CA LYS A 46 -7.39 -9.98 -8.47
C LYS A 46 -7.24 -11.50 -8.38
N GLY A 47 -8.38 -12.16 -8.11
CA GLY A 47 -8.37 -13.61 -7.88
C GLY A 47 -7.86 -14.00 -6.50
N ARG A 48 -7.07 -13.13 -5.89
CA ARG A 48 -6.59 -13.21 -4.51
C ARG A 48 -6.16 -11.82 -4.06
N ASN A 49 -5.90 -11.66 -2.78
CA ASN A 49 -5.37 -10.40 -2.27
C ASN A 49 -3.95 -10.19 -2.79
N ILE A 50 -3.69 -8.99 -3.32
CA ILE A 50 -2.41 -8.65 -3.94
C ILE A 50 -1.56 -7.81 -3.01
N ILE A 51 -2.12 -6.72 -2.51
CA ILE A 51 -1.39 -5.76 -1.68
C ILE A 51 -2.39 -5.02 -0.78
N HIS A 52 -1.94 -4.65 0.40
CA HIS A 52 -2.73 -3.88 1.36
C HIS A 52 -1.96 -2.65 1.81
N PHE A 53 -2.67 -1.63 2.27
CA PHE A 53 -2.03 -0.55 3.03
C PHE A 53 -2.93 -0.17 4.22
N ALA A 54 -2.35 0.51 5.19
CA ALA A 54 -3.11 0.95 6.36
C ALA A 54 -2.47 2.20 6.96
N ALA A 55 -3.31 3.02 7.60
CA ALA A 55 -2.86 4.21 8.29
C ALA A 55 -2.62 3.89 9.76
N PHE A 56 -1.50 4.37 10.28
CA PHE A 56 -1.16 4.31 11.69
C PHE A 56 -0.81 5.71 12.17
N ARG A 57 -0.58 5.86 13.45
CA ARG A 57 -0.38 7.18 14.05
C ARG A 57 0.75 7.98 13.39
N ASN A 58 1.89 7.33 13.15
CA ASN A 58 3.09 8.01 12.66
C ASN A 58 3.58 7.51 11.31
N HIS A 59 2.87 6.58 10.69
CA HIS A 59 3.32 6.00 9.43
C HIS A 59 2.15 5.40 8.64
N ILE A 60 2.42 5.14 7.36
CA ILE A 60 1.55 4.33 6.53
C ILE A 60 2.25 2.98 6.38
N GLY A 61 1.55 1.90 6.68
CA GLY A 61 2.05 0.55 6.47
C GLY A 61 1.66 0.04 5.10
N LEU A 62 2.61 -0.57 4.40
CA LEU A 62 2.36 -1.27 3.14
C LEU A 62 2.61 -2.75 3.38
N TYR A 63 1.71 -3.59 2.88
CA TYR A 63 1.74 -5.03 3.12
C TYR A 63 1.74 -5.78 1.80
N PRO A 64 2.92 -5.91 1.16
CA PRO A 64 3.03 -6.50 -0.18
C PRO A 64 3.30 -8.01 -0.18
N GLY A 65 3.29 -8.64 0.99
CA GLY A 65 3.62 -10.06 1.13
C GLY A 65 5.08 -10.30 1.51
N GLY A 66 5.38 -11.52 1.91
CA GLY A 66 6.62 -11.84 2.62
C GLY A 66 7.91 -11.65 1.83
N GLU A 67 7.86 -11.77 0.49
CA GLU A 67 9.07 -11.70 -0.33
C GLU A 67 9.42 -10.28 -0.79
N ALA A 68 8.43 -9.40 -0.89
CA ALA A 68 8.65 -8.07 -1.48
C ALA A 68 9.70 -7.22 -0.75
N PRO A 69 9.73 -7.17 0.60
CA PRO A 69 10.76 -6.37 1.26
C PRO A 69 12.18 -6.80 0.90
N ALA A 70 12.40 -8.10 0.69
CA ALA A 70 13.72 -8.60 0.28
C ALA A 70 14.02 -8.26 -1.18
N VAL A 71 13.04 -8.38 -2.06
CA VAL A 71 13.19 -8.07 -3.49
C VAL A 71 13.57 -6.61 -3.69
N PHE A 72 12.98 -5.70 -2.91
CA PHE A 72 13.21 -4.26 -3.02
C PHE A 72 14.16 -3.72 -1.95
N ALA A 73 14.94 -4.60 -1.31
CA ALA A 73 15.77 -4.22 -0.15
C ALA A 73 16.69 -3.03 -0.40
N ASP A 74 17.32 -2.97 -1.57
CA ASP A 74 18.22 -1.87 -1.89
C ASP A 74 17.50 -0.52 -1.94
N ARG A 75 16.25 -0.52 -2.37
CA ARG A 75 15.46 0.69 -2.51
C ARG A 75 14.72 1.04 -1.21
N LEU A 76 14.74 0.13 -0.25
CA LEU A 76 14.08 0.32 1.05
C LEU A 76 15.04 0.66 2.17
N LYS A 77 16.31 0.91 1.84
CA LYS A 77 17.29 1.35 2.84
C LYS A 77 16.80 2.62 3.52
N GLY A 78 16.88 2.65 4.84
CA GLY A 78 16.36 3.76 5.62
C GLY A 78 14.88 3.67 5.99
N HIS A 79 14.16 2.69 5.45
CA HIS A 79 12.78 2.42 5.83
C HIS A 79 12.73 1.23 6.78
N GLN A 80 11.79 1.29 7.73
CA GLN A 80 11.57 0.16 8.62
C GLN A 80 10.80 -0.91 7.88
N THR A 81 11.33 -2.14 7.88
CA THR A 81 10.69 -3.28 7.23
C THR A 81 10.58 -4.45 8.19
N GLY A 82 9.62 -5.30 7.93
CA GLY A 82 9.47 -6.58 8.62
C GLY A 82 9.08 -7.63 7.59
N LYS A 83 8.71 -8.80 8.04
CA LYS A 83 8.26 -9.86 7.14
C LYS A 83 6.92 -9.44 6.52
N GLY A 84 6.94 -9.10 5.23
CA GLY A 84 5.74 -8.68 4.52
C GLY A 84 5.26 -7.28 4.85
N THR A 85 6.07 -6.45 5.51
CA THR A 85 5.66 -5.13 5.99
C THR A 85 6.71 -4.08 5.66
N ILE A 86 6.26 -2.90 5.23
CA ILE A 86 7.11 -1.74 4.98
C ILE A 86 6.46 -0.54 5.63
N HIS A 87 7.21 0.27 6.38
CA HIS A 87 6.71 1.47 7.03
C HIS A 87 7.20 2.72 6.32
N PHE A 88 6.27 3.62 5.99
CA PHE A 88 6.59 4.93 5.41
C PHE A 88 6.16 6.01 6.41
N PRO A 89 7.11 6.68 7.08
CA PRO A 89 6.78 7.72 8.06
C PRO A 89 5.97 8.85 7.42
N THR A 90 4.98 9.36 8.15
CA THR A 90 4.13 10.43 7.63
C THR A 90 4.79 11.80 7.70
N ASP A 91 5.92 11.93 8.39
CA ASP A 91 6.69 13.18 8.45
C ASP A 91 7.72 13.32 7.34
N LYS A 92 7.76 12.35 6.42
CA LYS A 92 8.67 12.36 5.28
C LYS A 92 7.89 12.18 4.00
N GLU A 93 8.51 12.52 2.88
CA GLU A 93 7.91 12.29 1.57
C GLU A 93 7.72 10.80 1.34
N ILE A 94 6.54 10.43 0.85
CA ILE A 94 6.22 9.04 0.56
C ILE A 94 6.68 8.71 -0.86
N PRO A 95 7.48 7.63 -1.04
CA PRO A 95 8.02 7.29 -2.35
C PRO A 95 6.96 6.60 -3.23
N LEU A 96 6.10 7.39 -3.86
CA LEU A 96 4.96 6.88 -4.61
C LEU A 96 5.36 6.01 -5.80
N GLU A 97 6.46 6.36 -6.49
CA GLU A 97 6.94 5.57 -7.61
C GLU A 97 7.38 4.18 -7.16
N LEU A 98 8.05 4.11 -6.00
CA LEU A 98 8.46 2.83 -5.44
C LEU A 98 7.26 1.99 -5.04
N ILE A 99 6.26 2.61 -4.43
CA ILE A 99 5.01 1.92 -4.06
C ILE A 99 4.34 1.36 -5.32
N ALA A 100 4.28 2.14 -6.39
CA ALA A 100 3.73 1.68 -7.66
C ALA A 100 4.48 0.46 -8.21
N GLU A 101 5.80 0.49 -8.17
CA GLU A 101 6.62 -0.64 -8.64
C GLU A 101 6.42 -1.89 -7.78
N ILE A 102 6.30 -1.71 -6.47
CA ILE A 102 6.01 -2.83 -5.56
C ILE A 102 4.63 -3.41 -5.89
N ALA A 103 3.63 -2.57 -6.14
CA ALA A 103 2.30 -3.03 -6.52
C ALA A 103 2.31 -3.83 -7.81
N VAL A 104 3.04 -3.37 -8.83
CA VAL A 104 3.17 -4.09 -10.10
C VAL A 104 3.83 -5.46 -9.88
N TRP A 105 4.88 -5.50 -9.07
CA TRP A 105 5.56 -6.75 -8.75
C TRP A 105 4.59 -7.73 -8.07
N CYS A 106 3.83 -7.24 -7.10
CA CYS A 106 2.85 -8.06 -6.39
C CYS A 106 1.75 -8.57 -7.32
N TYR A 107 1.29 -7.72 -8.23
CA TYR A 107 0.28 -8.12 -9.22
C TYR A 107 0.81 -9.28 -10.07
N GLY A 108 2.03 -9.14 -10.59
CA GLY A 108 2.64 -10.20 -11.39
C GLY A 108 2.84 -11.51 -10.62
N ARG A 109 3.04 -11.40 -9.31
CA ARG A 109 3.31 -12.56 -8.45
C ARG A 109 2.03 -13.24 -7.96
N TYR A 110 0.99 -12.47 -7.64
CA TYR A 110 -0.17 -12.98 -6.91
C TYR A 110 -1.49 -12.97 -7.70
N ALA A 111 -1.63 -12.14 -8.71
CA ALA A 111 -2.90 -12.05 -9.46
C ALA A 111 -3.25 -13.38 -10.13
N LYS A 112 -4.53 -13.67 -10.15
CA LYS A 112 -5.05 -14.87 -10.81
C LYS A 112 -6.08 -14.52 -11.87
#